data_a224c31e44ddb7943802fd2e4d83558c
#
_entry.id   a224c31e44ddb7943802fd2e4d83558c
#
_cell.length_a   1.000
_cell.length_b   1.000
_cell.length_c   1.000
_cell.angle_alpha   90.00
_cell.angle_beta   90.00
_cell.angle_gamma   90.00
#
_symmetry.space_group_name_H-M   'P 1'
#
loop_
_entity.id
_entity.type
_entity.pdbx_description
1 polymer ?
#
loop_
_entity_poly.entity_id
_entity_poly.type
_entity_poly.pdbx_seq_one_letter_code
_entity_poly.pdbx_strand_id
1 'polypeptide(L)'
;MSYRNQAIFLGEMVMVEPGSPLLAFSDHVAELVERTAGTIVAVHGGGRWPSSGIHWRSGVIVTAEEVLERDDNIKLTLPGGRVADASLAGRDPTTDVAVLRFQPDGLPVATTADARLRVGQVVLAMGNHDGEPLAAFGIVALAGGAWHSIRGGTIDSLIRLDLALSPAAEGGALVDLQGRVIGMTVLGPRRRALSIPSSTIDRAVDQLLARGGVFRGYLGAGLQPMKQERASNESQASGNQRGVLVVRIDPDGPSARAGMLVGDIVTAWNGKPIERVREVMRLLGPESIGSTVDLGLIRGGASTALRVVIGERPVA
;
A
#
# COMPACT_ATOMS: atom_id res chain seq x y z
N MET A 1 -72.42 -6.34 -10.03
CA MET A 1 -71.80 -7.54 -9.48
C MET A 1 -70.30 -7.29 -9.36
N SER A 2 -69.91 -7.10 -8.10
CA SER A 2 -68.57 -6.70 -7.73
C SER A 2 -67.80 -7.94 -7.31
N TYR A 3 -66.60 -8.15 -7.86
CA TYR A 3 -65.61 -9.10 -7.30
C TYR A 3 -64.37 -8.32 -6.93
N ARG A 4 -64.22 -8.07 -5.62
CA ARG A 4 -62.99 -7.68 -4.98
C ARG A 4 -62.09 -8.90 -4.88
N ASN A 5 -60.94 -8.88 -5.56
CA ASN A 5 -59.84 -9.76 -5.25
C ASN A 5 -58.91 -9.07 -4.27
N GLN A 6 -59.05 -9.41 -2.99
CA GLN A 6 -58.03 -9.13 -1.99
C GLN A 6 -56.98 -10.21 -2.07
N ALA A 7 -55.82 -9.90 -2.65
CA ALA A 7 -54.61 -10.73 -2.50
C ALA A 7 -54.06 -10.47 -1.09
N ILE A 8 -54.23 -11.43 -0.20
CA ILE A 8 -53.59 -11.47 1.10
C ILE A 8 -52.18 -11.94 0.86
N PHE A 9 -51.18 -11.05 0.87
CA PHE A 9 -49.77 -11.42 1.02
C PHE A 9 -49.58 -11.81 2.50
N LEU A 10 -49.77 -13.07 2.81
CA LEU A 10 -49.21 -13.69 4.01
C LEU A 10 -47.71 -13.86 3.77
N GLY A 11 -46.92 -12.90 4.21
CA GLY A 11 -45.48 -13.08 4.36
C GLY A 11 -45.23 -14.17 5.39
N GLU A 12 -44.86 -15.35 4.97
CA GLU A 12 -44.26 -16.35 5.85
C GLU A 12 -43.04 -15.70 6.50
N MET A 13 -43.16 -15.32 7.74
CA MET A 13 -42.06 -14.93 8.59
C MET A 13 -41.25 -16.21 8.81
N VAL A 14 -40.17 -16.38 8.07
CA VAL A 14 -39.23 -17.47 8.25
C VAL A 14 -38.68 -17.34 9.68
N MET A 15 -39.23 -18.12 10.60
CA MET A 15 -38.73 -18.25 11.96
C MET A 15 -37.38 -18.97 11.86
N VAL A 16 -36.29 -18.23 12.00
CA VAL A 16 -34.96 -18.83 12.13
C VAL A 16 -34.89 -19.52 13.49
N GLU A 17 -34.70 -20.83 13.51
CA GLU A 17 -34.67 -21.58 14.76
C GLU A 17 -33.56 -21.07 15.70
N PRO A 18 -33.85 -20.94 17.02
CA PRO A 18 -32.83 -20.66 18.01
C PRO A 18 -31.77 -21.76 17.97
N GLY A 19 -30.49 -21.39 17.72
CA GLY A 19 -29.38 -22.33 17.55
C GLY A 19 -28.95 -22.58 16.10
N SER A 20 -29.49 -21.86 15.11
CA SER A 20 -29.04 -21.92 13.72
C SER A 20 -27.55 -21.56 13.64
N PRO A 21 -26.70 -22.38 12.97
CA PRO A 21 -25.29 -22.04 12.74
C PRO A 21 -25.07 -20.71 12.04
N LEU A 22 -26.03 -20.24 11.23
CA LEU A 22 -25.98 -18.96 10.55
C LEU A 22 -26.20 -17.79 11.52
N LEU A 23 -27.09 -17.93 12.52
CA LEU A 23 -27.24 -16.93 13.57
C LEU A 23 -25.99 -16.85 14.43
N ALA A 24 -25.47 -17.99 14.89
CA ALA A 24 -24.25 -18.04 15.66
C ALA A 24 -23.05 -17.43 14.90
N PHE A 25 -22.97 -17.63 13.59
CA PHE A 25 -21.97 -16.99 12.75
C PHE A 25 -22.19 -15.46 12.68
N SER A 26 -23.42 -15.01 12.48
CA SER A 26 -23.76 -13.58 12.46
C SER A 26 -23.40 -12.87 13.77
N ASP A 27 -23.77 -13.49 14.90
CA ASP A 27 -23.48 -12.98 16.24
C ASP A 27 -21.96 -12.93 16.48
N HIS A 28 -21.24 -13.98 16.09
CA HIS A 28 -19.78 -14.01 16.17
C HIS A 28 -19.12 -12.88 15.36
N VAL A 29 -19.61 -12.60 14.15
CA VAL A 29 -19.10 -11.49 13.33
C VAL A 29 -19.39 -10.14 14.00
N ALA A 30 -20.57 -9.93 14.56
CA ALA A 30 -20.91 -8.71 15.27
C ALA A 30 -20.02 -8.50 16.51
N GLU A 31 -19.83 -9.54 17.33
CA GLU A 31 -18.91 -9.50 18.47
C GLU A 31 -17.46 -9.23 18.06
N LEU A 32 -17.01 -9.75 16.91
CA LEU A 32 -15.68 -9.43 16.36
C LEU A 32 -15.53 -7.95 16.04
N VAL A 33 -16.55 -7.37 15.40
CA VAL A 33 -16.58 -5.93 15.11
C VAL A 33 -16.50 -5.12 16.41
N GLU A 34 -17.33 -5.43 17.41
CA GLU A 34 -17.32 -4.73 18.70
C GLU A 34 -15.95 -4.77 19.39
N ARG A 35 -15.33 -5.95 19.47
CA ARG A 35 -14.02 -6.14 20.11
C ARG A 35 -12.89 -5.40 19.38
N THR A 36 -12.93 -5.37 18.04
CA THR A 36 -11.86 -4.80 17.23
C THR A 36 -12.01 -3.29 17.06
N ALA A 37 -13.24 -2.78 17.07
CA ALA A 37 -13.55 -1.37 16.85
C ALA A 37 -12.79 -0.42 17.80
N GLY A 38 -12.56 -0.86 19.04
CA GLY A 38 -11.79 -0.11 20.03
C GLY A 38 -10.35 0.24 19.62
N THR A 39 -9.80 -0.43 18.60
CA THR A 39 -8.42 -0.22 18.13
C THR A 39 -8.34 0.62 16.84
N ILE A 40 -9.49 1.07 16.30
CA ILE A 40 -9.56 1.73 14.98
C ILE A 40 -10.09 3.15 15.17
N VAL A 41 -9.42 4.10 14.57
CA VAL A 41 -9.71 5.53 14.67
C VAL A 41 -10.09 6.10 13.31
N ALA A 42 -10.86 7.19 13.26
CA ALA A 42 -10.97 7.99 12.06
C ALA A 42 -9.79 8.98 11.99
N VAL A 43 -9.23 9.16 10.80
CA VAL A 43 -8.07 10.02 10.51
C VAL A 43 -8.51 11.18 9.63
N HIS A 44 -8.35 12.41 10.13
CA HIS A 44 -8.62 13.65 9.39
C HIS A 44 -7.32 14.22 8.84
N GLY A 45 -6.89 13.69 7.70
CA GLY A 45 -5.62 14.00 7.03
C GLY A 45 -5.69 15.10 5.97
N GLY A 46 -6.75 15.92 5.94
CA GLY A 46 -6.94 17.01 4.97
C GLY A 46 -7.96 16.73 3.88
N GLY A 47 -8.27 15.47 3.59
CA GLY A 47 -9.28 15.08 2.62
C GLY A 47 -10.70 15.53 3.01
N ARG A 48 -11.62 15.49 2.02
CA ARG A 48 -13.03 15.87 2.22
C ARG A 48 -13.74 15.01 3.27
N TRP A 49 -13.35 13.74 3.38
CA TRP A 49 -13.92 12.76 4.29
C TRP A 49 -12.80 12.13 5.12
N PRO A 50 -13.07 11.76 6.38
CA PRO A 50 -12.09 11.02 7.16
C PRO A 50 -11.85 9.65 6.55
N SER A 51 -10.63 9.17 6.70
CA SER A 51 -10.22 7.79 6.47
C SER A 51 -10.06 7.06 7.80
N SER A 52 -9.55 5.84 7.79
CA SER A 52 -9.30 5.07 9.01
C SER A 52 -7.83 4.93 9.33
N GLY A 53 -7.54 4.63 10.59
CA GLY A 53 -6.23 4.24 11.07
C GLY A 53 -6.32 3.18 12.16
N ILE A 54 -5.25 2.45 12.36
CA ILE A 54 -5.15 1.33 13.29
C ILE A 54 -4.20 1.72 14.42
N HIS A 55 -4.60 1.58 15.67
CA HIS A 55 -3.70 1.72 16.82
C HIS A 55 -2.76 0.52 16.86
N TRP A 56 -1.65 0.63 16.13
CA TRP A 56 -0.72 -0.46 15.82
C TRP A 56 0.21 -0.80 16.96
N ARG A 57 0.73 0.23 17.63
CA ARG A 57 1.57 0.14 18.84
C ARG A 57 1.18 1.28 19.77
N SER A 58 1.57 1.22 21.04
CA SER A 58 1.25 2.28 22.01
C SER A 58 1.67 3.66 21.49
N GLY A 59 0.70 4.56 21.32
CA GLY A 59 0.91 5.92 20.79
C GLY A 59 1.23 6.00 19.30
N VAL A 60 1.01 4.90 18.55
CA VAL A 60 1.33 4.81 17.12
C VAL A 60 0.07 4.37 16.33
N ILE A 61 -0.39 5.25 15.46
CA ILE A 61 -1.43 4.93 14.47
C ILE A 61 -0.76 4.66 13.12
N VAL A 62 -1.22 3.60 12.46
CA VAL A 62 -0.90 3.31 11.05
C VAL A 62 -2.13 3.62 10.20
N THR A 63 -1.92 4.30 9.08
CA THR A 63 -2.95 4.58 8.07
C THR A 63 -2.35 4.46 6.67
N ALA A 64 -3.18 4.49 5.62
CA ALA A 64 -2.69 4.56 4.24
C ALA A 64 -2.01 5.91 3.98
N GLU A 65 -0.91 5.90 3.24
CA GLU A 65 -0.15 7.13 2.95
C GLU A 65 -0.95 8.08 2.04
N GLU A 66 -1.65 7.53 1.06
CA GLU A 66 -2.37 8.31 0.05
C GLU A 66 -3.62 9.03 0.60
N VAL A 67 -4.12 8.67 1.79
CA VAL A 67 -5.24 9.37 2.42
C VAL A 67 -4.83 10.64 3.18
N LEU A 68 -3.52 10.87 3.38
CA LEU A 68 -3.00 12.06 4.03
C LEU A 68 -2.64 13.12 2.99
N GLU A 69 -3.51 14.13 2.83
CA GLU A 69 -3.27 15.27 1.91
C GLU A 69 -2.34 16.33 2.51
N ARG A 70 -2.04 16.25 3.83
CA ARG A 70 -1.19 17.20 4.57
C ARG A 70 -0.38 16.50 5.65
N ASP A 71 0.67 17.15 6.11
CA ASP A 71 1.61 16.63 7.13
C ASP A 71 1.36 17.21 8.51
N ASP A 72 0.61 18.29 8.61
CA ASP A 72 0.29 19.01 9.84
C ASP A 72 -1.21 19.03 10.14
N ASN A 73 -1.57 19.47 11.36
CA ASN A 73 -2.96 19.58 11.81
C ASN A 73 -3.79 18.30 11.58
N ILE A 74 -3.17 17.14 11.74
CA ILE A 74 -3.84 15.85 11.64
C ILE A 74 -4.61 15.62 12.94
N LYS A 75 -5.90 15.27 12.82
CA LYS A 75 -6.74 14.94 13.95
C LYS A 75 -7.24 13.50 13.83
N LEU A 76 -7.46 12.89 14.99
CA LEU A 76 -8.05 11.57 15.11
C LEU A 76 -9.39 11.70 15.79
N THR A 77 -10.42 11.01 15.29
CA THR A 77 -11.62 10.73 16.07
C THR A 77 -11.51 9.30 16.59
N LEU A 78 -11.41 9.18 17.90
CA LEU A 78 -11.31 7.91 18.63
C LEU A 78 -12.69 7.24 18.72
N PRO A 79 -12.76 5.93 19.00
CA PRO A 79 -14.02 5.25 19.30
C PRO A 79 -14.82 6.04 20.36
N GLY A 80 -16.13 6.23 20.11
CA GLY A 80 -16.99 7.06 20.95
C GLY A 80 -16.90 8.56 20.70
N GLY A 81 -16.23 9.01 19.61
CA GLY A 81 -16.31 10.38 19.11
C GLY A 81 -15.34 11.39 19.74
N ARG A 82 -14.46 10.98 20.67
CA ARG A 82 -13.46 11.87 21.26
C ARG A 82 -12.39 12.23 20.22
N VAL A 83 -12.04 13.50 20.09
CA VAL A 83 -11.01 13.99 19.17
C VAL A 83 -9.67 14.11 19.88
N ALA A 84 -8.60 13.68 19.21
CA ALA A 84 -7.22 13.79 19.65
C ALA A 84 -6.34 14.39 18.55
N ASP A 85 -5.29 15.10 18.93
CA ASP A 85 -4.27 15.59 18.00
C ASP A 85 -3.27 14.48 17.69
N ALA A 86 -2.81 14.46 16.42
CA ALA A 86 -1.76 13.57 15.99
C ALA A 86 -0.71 14.33 15.19
N SER A 87 0.51 13.83 15.24
CA SER A 87 1.62 14.32 14.44
C SER A 87 2.15 13.24 13.51
N LEU A 88 2.52 13.62 12.29
CA LEU A 88 3.14 12.71 11.35
C LEU A 88 4.54 12.30 11.85
N ALA A 89 4.75 10.99 12.03
CA ALA A 89 6.06 10.43 12.33
C ALA A 89 6.85 10.10 11.06
N GLY A 90 6.16 9.84 9.96
CA GLY A 90 6.76 9.60 8.66
C GLY A 90 5.81 8.93 7.67
N ARG A 91 6.20 8.94 6.39
CA ARG A 91 5.46 8.36 5.26
C ARG A 91 6.33 7.41 4.45
N ASP A 92 5.74 6.33 3.98
CA ASP A 92 6.29 5.47 2.94
C ASP A 92 5.33 5.38 1.75
N PRO A 93 5.44 6.29 0.77
CA PRO A 93 4.62 6.23 -0.44
C PRO A 93 4.81 4.94 -1.24
N THR A 94 5.89 4.21 -1.00
CA THR A 94 6.21 3.02 -1.79
C THR A 94 5.44 1.79 -1.34
N THR A 95 5.07 1.70 -0.06
CA THR A 95 4.22 0.64 0.49
C THR A 95 2.83 1.13 0.88
N ASP A 96 2.54 2.42 0.67
CA ASP A 96 1.29 3.07 1.07
C ASP A 96 1.05 3.00 2.58
N VAL A 97 2.09 3.26 3.38
CA VAL A 97 2.03 3.26 4.84
C VAL A 97 2.42 4.63 5.39
N ALA A 98 1.58 5.21 6.23
CA ALA A 98 1.93 6.38 7.03
C ALA A 98 1.80 6.06 8.53
N VAL A 99 2.66 6.69 9.32
CA VAL A 99 2.74 6.52 10.78
C VAL A 99 2.48 7.85 11.46
N LEU A 100 1.50 7.86 12.36
CA LEU A 100 1.16 9.01 13.19
C LEU A 100 1.49 8.72 14.65
N ARG A 101 1.93 9.74 15.39
CA ARG A 101 2.07 9.72 16.85
C ARG A 101 0.93 10.46 17.49
N PHE A 102 0.42 9.93 18.60
CA PHE A 102 -0.63 10.56 19.41
C PHE A 102 -0.52 10.14 20.87
N GLN A 103 -1.27 10.79 21.74
CA GLN A 103 -1.40 10.37 23.14
C GLN A 103 -2.50 9.32 23.25
N PRO A 104 -2.17 8.06 23.62
CA PRO A 104 -3.11 6.93 23.48
C PRO A 104 -4.27 6.95 24.48
N ASP A 105 -4.14 7.60 25.63
CA ASP A 105 -5.22 7.86 26.61
C ASP A 105 -6.11 6.64 26.90
N GLY A 106 -5.50 5.46 27.04
CA GLY A 106 -6.22 4.22 27.32
C GLY A 106 -6.80 3.51 26.09
N LEU A 107 -6.57 4.03 24.87
CA LEU A 107 -7.00 3.32 23.65
C LEU A 107 -6.25 1.97 23.55
N PRO A 108 -6.96 0.84 23.35
CA PRO A 108 -6.30 -0.47 23.22
C PRO A 108 -5.48 -0.56 21.94
N VAL A 109 -4.37 -1.31 22.00
CA VAL A 109 -3.56 -1.63 20.82
C VAL A 109 -4.14 -2.83 20.09
N ALA A 110 -4.10 -2.82 18.76
CA ALA A 110 -4.57 -3.92 17.94
C ALA A 110 -3.73 -5.18 18.17
N THR A 111 -4.38 -6.33 18.26
CA THR A 111 -3.70 -7.63 18.24
C THR A 111 -3.37 -7.97 16.80
N THR A 112 -2.10 -7.91 16.43
CA THR A 112 -1.64 -8.19 15.06
C THR A 112 -1.23 -9.66 14.89
N ALA A 113 -1.32 -10.16 13.66
CA ALA A 113 -0.80 -11.48 13.29
C ALA A 113 -0.25 -11.46 11.86
N ASP A 114 0.89 -12.10 11.67
CA ASP A 114 1.38 -12.44 10.33
C ASP A 114 0.75 -13.77 9.91
N ALA A 115 -0.30 -13.70 9.09
CA ALA A 115 -1.08 -14.84 8.70
C ALA A 115 -0.93 -15.15 7.20
N ARG A 116 -0.60 -16.39 6.88
CA ARG A 116 -0.66 -16.87 5.50
C ARG A 116 -2.11 -17.06 5.08
N LEU A 117 -2.65 -16.11 4.33
CA LEU A 117 -4.02 -16.14 3.86
C LEU A 117 -4.22 -17.13 2.71
N ARG A 118 -5.41 -17.69 2.61
CA ARG A 118 -5.84 -18.58 1.52
C ARG A 118 -7.02 -17.98 0.79
N VAL A 119 -7.08 -18.19 -0.52
CA VAL A 119 -8.24 -17.80 -1.34
C VAL A 119 -9.51 -18.46 -0.78
N GLY A 120 -10.60 -17.70 -0.69
CA GLY A 120 -11.87 -18.09 -0.10
C GLY A 120 -11.94 -17.91 1.43
N GLN A 121 -10.85 -17.57 2.10
CA GLN A 121 -10.88 -17.29 3.53
C GLN A 121 -11.69 -16.04 3.83
N VAL A 122 -12.59 -16.12 4.81
CA VAL A 122 -13.43 -15.01 5.26
C VAL A 122 -12.57 -14.00 6.02
N VAL A 123 -12.82 -12.73 5.76
CA VAL A 123 -12.15 -11.58 6.40
C VAL A 123 -13.13 -10.41 6.56
N LEU A 124 -12.83 -9.52 7.49
CA LEU A 124 -13.55 -8.28 7.72
C LEU A 124 -12.62 -7.09 7.43
N ALA A 125 -13.06 -6.15 6.60
CA ALA A 125 -12.44 -4.83 6.50
C ALA A 125 -13.12 -3.92 7.53
N MET A 126 -12.31 -3.37 8.44
CA MET A 126 -12.79 -2.57 9.55
C MET A 126 -12.31 -1.13 9.41
N GLY A 127 -13.18 -0.18 9.64
CA GLY A 127 -12.89 1.25 9.67
C GLY A 127 -13.60 1.95 10.81
N ASN A 128 -13.43 3.28 10.85
CA ASN A 128 -14.11 4.16 11.80
C ASN A 128 -14.68 5.36 11.03
N HIS A 129 -15.94 5.69 11.28
CA HIS A 129 -16.61 6.86 10.72
C HIS A 129 -17.05 7.78 11.85
N ASP A 130 -16.24 8.81 12.10
CA ASP A 130 -16.48 9.82 13.13
C ASP A 130 -16.77 9.24 14.54
N GLY A 131 -16.10 8.17 14.91
CA GLY A 131 -16.22 7.52 16.22
C GLY A 131 -17.05 6.23 16.19
N GLU A 132 -17.77 5.96 15.11
CA GLU A 132 -18.58 4.76 14.93
C GLU A 132 -17.87 3.71 14.08
N PRO A 133 -17.98 2.41 14.41
CA PRO A 133 -17.35 1.36 13.64
C PRO A 133 -17.96 1.18 12.25
N LEU A 134 -17.10 1.00 11.25
CA LEU A 134 -17.48 0.51 9.93
C LEU A 134 -16.94 -0.89 9.74
N ALA A 135 -17.75 -1.78 9.14
CA ALA A 135 -17.29 -3.11 8.78
C ALA A 135 -17.82 -3.51 7.39
N ALA A 136 -16.96 -4.16 6.61
CA ALA A 136 -17.33 -4.83 5.38
C ALA A 136 -16.89 -6.29 5.44
N PHE A 137 -17.84 -7.20 5.20
CA PHE A 137 -17.61 -8.63 5.16
C PHE A 137 -17.20 -9.07 3.75
N GLY A 138 -16.24 -9.95 3.64
CA GLY A 138 -15.82 -10.50 2.36
C GLY A 138 -14.85 -11.66 2.47
N ILE A 139 -14.22 -11.97 1.34
CA ILE A 139 -13.27 -13.07 1.23
C ILE A 139 -11.96 -12.61 0.59
N VAL A 140 -10.91 -13.38 0.83
CA VAL A 140 -9.66 -13.28 0.07
C VAL A 140 -9.91 -13.81 -1.34
N ALA A 141 -9.89 -12.92 -2.34
CA ALA A 141 -10.11 -13.28 -3.75
C ALA A 141 -8.83 -13.71 -4.46
N LEU A 142 -7.68 -13.24 -4.00
CA LEU A 142 -6.36 -13.63 -4.49
C LEU A 142 -5.36 -13.54 -3.34
N ALA A 143 -4.54 -14.58 -3.19
CA ALA A 143 -3.38 -14.60 -2.31
C ALA A 143 -2.15 -14.99 -3.12
N GLY A 144 -1.18 -14.09 -3.22
CA GLY A 144 0.07 -14.27 -3.99
C GLY A 144 1.30 -14.04 -3.13
N GLY A 145 2.48 -14.30 -3.69
CA GLY A 145 3.76 -14.01 -3.05
C GLY A 145 4.09 -12.53 -3.02
N ALA A 146 5.31 -12.21 -2.61
CA ALA A 146 5.83 -10.85 -2.56
C ALA A 146 5.77 -10.18 -3.95
N TRP A 147 5.46 -8.90 -3.94
CA TRP A 147 5.35 -8.10 -5.15
C TRP A 147 5.88 -6.68 -4.92
N HIS A 148 6.00 -5.92 -5.99
CA HIS A 148 6.43 -4.52 -5.91
C HIS A 148 5.29 -3.61 -6.32
N SER A 149 5.05 -2.58 -5.52
CA SER A 149 4.13 -1.51 -5.87
C SER A 149 4.61 -0.76 -7.13
N ILE A 150 3.75 0.07 -7.71
CA ILE A 150 4.14 0.94 -8.85
C ILE A 150 5.26 1.90 -8.44
N ARG A 151 5.31 2.33 -7.20
CA ARG A 151 6.34 3.20 -6.62
C ARG A 151 7.59 2.43 -6.17
N GLY A 152 7.65 1.11 -6.41
CA GLY A 152 8.83 0.25 -6.24
C GLY A 152 9.04 -0.31 -4.84
N GLY A 153 8.14 -0.08 -3.87
CA GLY A 153 8.19 -0.70 -2.54
C GLY A 153 7.91 -2.19 -2.60
N THR A 154 8.58 -2.97 -1.79
CA THR A 154 8.33 -4.41 -1.63
C THR A 154 7.20 -4.63 -0.65
N ILE A 155 6.15 -5.31 -1.09
CA ILE A 155 5.01 -5.75 -0.27
C ILE A 155 5.08 -7.28 -0.18
N ASP A 156 5.06 -7.83 1.02
CA ASP A 156 5.45 -9.22 1.31
C ASP A 156 4.48 -10.26 0.73
N SER A 157 3.21 -9.88 0.53
CA SER A 157 2.24 -10.72 -0.18
C SER A 157 1.20 -9.89 -0.92
N LEU A 158 0.75 -10.39 -2.08
CA LEU A 158 -0.35 -9.79 -2.83
C LEU A 158 -1.67 -10.35 -2.30
N ILE A 159 -2.43 -9.51 -1.60
CA ILE A 159 -3.73 -9.86 -1.04
C ILE A 159 -4.78 -8.99 -1.71
N ARG A 160 -5.64 -9.61 -2.53
CA ARG A 160 -6.82 -8.95 -3.11
C ARG A 160 -8.07 -9.48 -2.44
N LEU A 161 -8.96 -8.56 -2.10
CA LEU A 161 -10.19 -8.84 -1.40
C LEU A 161 -11.39 -8.76 -2.37
N ASP A 162 -12.40 -9.56 -2.11
CA ASP A 162 -13.73 -9.43 -2.71
C ASP A 162 -14.69 -8.94 -1.63
N LEU A 163 -14.76 -7.62 -1.54
CA LEU A 163 -15.66 -6.87 -0.66
C LEU A 163 -15.79 -5.42 -1.15
N ALA A 164 -16.85 -4.76 -0.75
CA ALA A 164 -17.05 -3.33 -1.00
C ALA A 164 -16.34 -2.51 0.08
N LEU A 165 -15.15 -1.98 -0.23
CA LEU A 165 -14.42 -1.11 0.68
C LEU A 165 -14.98 0.32 0.59
N SER A 166 -15.51 0.83 1.70
CA SER A 166 -15.85 2.25 1.83
C SER A 166 -14.56 3.09 1.84
N PRO A 167 -14.53 4.28 1.20
CA PRO A 167 -13.39 5.20 1.32
C PRO A 167 -13.07 5.56 2.79
N ALA A 168 -14.08 5.64 3.65
CA ALA A 168 -13.86 5.87 5.08
C ALA A 168 -13.16 4.71 5.80
N ALA A 169 -13.18 3.48 5.24
CA ALA A 169 -12.47 2.33 5.79
C ALA A 169 -11.06 2.14 5.19
N GLU A 170 -10.63 3.01 4.27
CA GLU A 170 -9.27 3.02 3.73
C GLU A 170 -8.27 3.39 4.83
N GLY A 171 -7.15 2.67 4.92
CA GLY A 171 -6.21 2.78 6.05
C GLY A 171 -6.66 2.03 7.32
N GLY A 172 -7.85 1.43 7.31
CA GLY A 172 -8.38 0.62 8.40
C GLY A 172 -7.87 -0.82 8.39
N ALA A 173 -8.33 -1.64 9.33
CA ALA A 173 -7.83 -2.98 9.56
C ALA A 173 -8.47 -4.02 8.64
N LEU A 174 -7.65 -4.97 8.15
CA LEU A 174 -8.13 -6.27 7.70
C LEU A 174 -8.03 -7.25 8.87
N VAL A 175 -9.16 -7.88 9.24
CA VAL A 175 -9.28 -8.71 10.44
C VAL A 175 -9.69 -10.12 10.06
N ASP A 176 -9.10 -11.13 10.70
CA ASP A 176 -9.52 -12.51 10.58
C ASP A 176 -10.66 -12.86 11.55
N LEU A 177 -11.25 -14.04 11.41
CA LEU A 177 -12.35 -14.48 12.28
C LEU A 177 -11.93 -14.76 13.75
N GLN A 178 -10.67 -14.63 14.10
CA GLN A 178 -10.17 -14.65 15.48
C GLN A 178 -10.07 -13.23 16.08
N GLY A 179 -10.35 -12.18 15.31
CA GLY A 179 -10.22 -10.78 15.74
C GLY A 179 -8.80 -10.23 15.66
N ARG A 180 -7.90 -10.89 14.93
CA ARG A 180 -6.52 -10.44 14.76
C ARG A 180 -6.40 -9.58 13.51
N VAL A 181 -5.70 -8.48 13.62
CA VAL A 181 -5.37 -7.62 12.48
C VAL A 181 -4.25 -8.27 11.67
N ILE A 182 -4.57 -8.64 10.44
CA ILE A 182 -3.67 -9.34 9.51
C ILE A 182 -3.12 -8.42 8.43
N GLY A 183 -3.56 -7.18 8.40
CA GLY A 183 -3.10 -6.14 7.48
C GLY A 183 -3.94 -4.88 7.54
N MET A 184 -3.61 -3.93 6.68
CA MET A 184 -4.34 -2.68 6.47
C MET A 184 -5.05 -2.72 5.12
N THR A 185 -6.28 -2.22 5.05
CA THR A 185 -7.07 -2.16 3.81
C THR A 185 -6.77 -0.89 3.02
N VAL A 186 -6.56 -1.03 1.72
CA VAL A 186 -6.29 0.08 0.79
C VAL A 186 -7.05 -0.10 -0.53
N LEU A 187 -7.27 1.01 -1.25
CA LEU A 187 -7.88 1.00 -2.58
C LEU A 187 -6.78 1.02 -3.64
N GLY A 188 -6.51 -0.11 -4.24
CA GLY A 188 -5.59 -0.23 -5.36
C GLY A 188 -6.18 0.23 -6.70
N PRO A 189 -5.46 0.01 -7.82
CA PRO A 189 -5.88 0.39 -9.16
C PRO A 189 -7.30 -0.09 -9.48
N ARG A 190 -8.09 0.78 -10.14
CA ARG A 190 -9.51 0.56 -10.44
C ARG A 190 -10.38 0.35 -9.20
N ARG A 191 -10.00 0.97 -8.06
CA ARG A 191 -10.69 0.89 -6.76
C ARG A 191 -10.90 -0.55 -6.27
N ARG A 192 -9.95 -1.44 -6.55
CA ARG A 192 -9.98 -2.82 -6.02
C ARG A 192 -9.49 -2.81 -4.59
N ALA A 193 -10.24 -3.45 -3.71
CA ALA A 193 -9.81 -3.64 -2.33
C ALA A 193 -8.58 -4.56 -2.27
N LEU A 194 -7.50 -4.04 -1.69
CA LEU A 194 -6.26 -4.74 -1.42
C LEU A 194 -5.95 -4.68 0.07
N SER A 195 -5.01 -5.50 0.52
CA SER A 195 -4.46 -5.37 1.86
C SER A 195 -2.94 -5.30 1.81
N ILE A 196 -2.38 -4.38 2.59
CA ILE A 196 -0.96 -4.36 2.95
C ILE A 196 -0.80 -5.28 4.15
N PRO A 197 0.00 -6.36 4.06
CA PRO A 197 0.12 -7.35 5.14
C PRO A 197 0.85 -6.78 6.35
N SER A 198 0.56 -7.32 7.54
CA SER A 198 1.13 -6.88 8.82
C SER A 198 2.66 -6.88 8.83
N SER A 199 3.32 -7.86 8.22
CA SER A 199 4.78 -7.90 8.12
C SER A 199 5.38 -6.72 7.34
N THR A 200 4.72 -6.29 6.26
CA THR A 200 5.12 -5.09 5.52
C THR A 200 4.92 -3.83 6.36
N ILE A 201 3.80 -3.74 7.08
CA ILE A 201 3.48 -2.61 7.97
C ILE A 201 4.52 -2.51 9.09
N ASP A 202 4.83 -3.62 9.77
CA ASP A 202 5.82 -3.64 10.86
C ASP A 202 7.18 -3.12 10.39
N ARG A 203 7.66 -3.60 9.24
CA ARG A 203 8.92 -3.13 8.64
C ARG A 203 8.87 -1.63 8.33
N ALA A 204 7.77 -1.13 7.76
CA ALA A 204 7.60 0.30 7.46
C ALA A 204 7.55 1.12 8.76
N VAL A 205 6.79 0.69 9.78
CA VAL A 205 6.69 1.34 11.08
C VAL A 205 8.06 1.48 11.75
N ASP A 206 8.86 0.39 11.76
CA ASP A 206 10.20 0.42 12.36
C ASP A 206 11.10 1.45 11.66
N GLN A 207 11.08 1.52 10.33
CA GLN A 207 11.87 2.47 9.55
C GLN A 207 11.40 3.91 9.77
N LEU A 208 10.07 4.15 9.73
CA LEU A 208 9.47 5.47 9.87
C LEU A 208 9.68 6.04 11.28
N LEU A 209 9.57 5.21 12.31
CA LEU A 209 9.82 5.64 13.70
C LEU A 209 11.30 5.93 13.98
N ALA A 210 12.23 5.21 13.33
CA ALA A 210 13.66 5.37 13.50
C ALA A 210 14.23 6.58 12.75
N ARG A 211 13.69 6.89 11.55
CA ARG A 211 14.31 7.84 10.61
C ARG A 211 13.37 8.92 10.07
N GLY A 212 12.08 8.90 10.40
CA GLY A 212 11.07 9.83 9.90
C GLY A 212 10.65 9.59 8.43
N GLY A 213 11.29 8.66 7.73
CA GLY A 213 11.00 8.34 6.34
C GLY A 213 11.64 7.03 5.90
N VAL A 214 11.13 6.46 4.81
CA VAL A 214 11.77 5.34 4.12
C VAL A 214 12.66 5.91 3.03
N PHE A 215 13.95 5.90 3.30
CA PHE A 215 14.96 6.35 2.35
C PHE A 215 15.19 5.26 1.30
N ARG A 216 15.35 5.66 0.06
CA ARG A 216 15.64 4.78 -1.06
C ARG A 216 16.88 5.22 -1.79
N GLY A 217 17.51 4.25 -2.45
CA GLY A 217 18.58 4.56 -3.38
C GLY A 217 18.14 5.56 -4.44
N TYR A 218 19.02 6.48 -4.76
CA TYR A 218 18.79 7.57 -5.68
C TYR A 218 19.88 7.59 -6.74
N LEU A 219 19.46 7.46 -7.99
CA LEU A 219 20.37 7.52 -9.12
C LEU A 219 20.58 8.97 -9.62
N GLY A 220 19.61 9.85 -9.44
CA GLY A 220 19.66 11.22 -9.94
C GLY A 220 19.44 11.30 -11.44
N ALA A 221 18.67 10.38 -12.03
CA ALA A 221 18.36 10.33 -13.45
C ALA A 221 16.87 10.06 -13.67
N GLY A 222 16.27 10.80 -14.60
CA GLY A 222 14.94 10.50 -15.15
C GLY A 222 15.08 9.44 -16.24
N LEU A 223 14.30 8.36 -16.09
CA LEU A 223 14.38 7.18 -16.94
C LEU A 223 13.09 6.95 -17.70
N GLN A 224 13.18 6.59 -18.98
CA GLN A 224 12.03 6.18 -19.81
C GLN A 224 12.26 4.84 -20.46
N PRO A 225 11.18 4.02 -20.66
CA PRO A 225 11.31 2.83 -21.47
C PRO A 225 11.64 3.22 -22.90
N MET A 226 12.57 2.52 -23.53
CA MET A 226 12.75 2.64 -24.99
C MET A 226 11.52 2.06 -25.69
N LYS A 227 10.88 2.89 -26.56
CA LYS A 227 9.88 2.38 -27.48
C LYS A 227 10.61 1.57 -28.56
N GLN A 228 10.33 0.28 -28.63
CA GLN A 228 10.66 -0.50 -29.84
C GLN A 228 9.75 0.00 -30.96
N GLU A 229 10.27 0.74 -31.93
CA GLU A 229 9.64 0.83 -33.22
C GLU A 229 9.72 -0.57 -33.85
N ARG A 230 8.58 -1.19 -34.10
CA ARG A 230 8.51 -2.34 -34.99
C ARG A 230 8.92 -1.85 -36.37
N ALA A 231 10.20 -1.97 -36.68
CA ALA A 231 10.65 -1.80 -38.05
C ALA A 231 10.01 -2.93 -38.88
N SER A 232 9.00 -2.55 -39.64
CA SER A 232 8.62 -3.32 -40.83
C SER A 232 9.76 -3.14 -41.85
N ASN A 233 10.34 -4.27 -42.25
CA ASN A 233 11.31 -4.49 -43.32
C ASN A 233 12.81 -4.32 -42.99
N GLU A 234 13.43 -5.50 -42.96
CA GLU A 234 14.74 -5.87 -43.48
C GLU A 234 15.81 -4.77 -43.61
N SER A 235 16.53 -4.53 -42.51
CA SER A 235 17.95 -4.18 -42.54
C SER A 235 18.59 -4.69 -41.25
N GLN A 236 19.24 -5.85 -41.36
CA GLN A 236 20.06 -6.47 -40.33
C GLN A 236 21.34 -5.68 -40.06
N ALA A 237 21.25 -4.55 -39.34
CA ALA A 237 22.46 -3.84 -38.92
C ALA A 237 22.34 -3.01 -37.65
N SER A 238 21.21 -2.98 -36.96
CA SER A 238 21.12 -2.37 -35.63
C SER A 238 20.60 -3.39 -34.66
N GLY A 239 21.53 -3.99 -33.92
CA GLY A 239 21.21 -4.94 -32.85
C GLY A 239 20.08 -4.38 -31.97
N ASN A 240 19.12 -5.23 -31.69
CA ASN A 240 17.92 -4.97 -30.86
C ASN A 240 18.36 -4.37 -29.51
N GLN A 241 18.58 -3.04 -29.46
CA GLN A 241 19.10 -2.35 -28.28
C GLN A 241 17.97 -2.26 -27.26
N ARG A 242 17.99 -3.19 -26.31
CA ARG A 242 17.09 -3.18 -25.16
C ARG A 242 17.74 -2.42 -24.03
N GLY A 243 16.99 -1.55 -23.38
CA GLY A 243 17.48 -0.75 -22.27
C GLY A 243 16.52 0.34 -21.84
N VAL A 244 17.01 1.20 -20.99
CA VAL A 244 16.25 2.31 -20.39
C VAL A 244 16.94 3.62 -20.75
N LEU A 245 16.20 4.52 -21.43
CA LEU A 245 16.73 5.80 -21.89
C LEU A 245 16.80 6.80 -20.74
N VAL A 246 17.92 7.48 -20.59
CA VAL A 246 18.12 8.61 -19.69
C VAL A 246 17.59 9.89 -20.36
N VAL A 247 16.54 10.47 -19.79
CA VAL A 247 15.88 11.67 -20.35
C VAL A 247 16.12 12.93 -19.53
N ARG A 248 16.58 12.78 -18.30
CA ARG A 248 16.92 13.89 -17.40
C ARG A 248 18.02 13.45 -16.45
N ILE A 249 18.87 14.39 -16.05
CA ILE A 249 19.88 14.19 -15.01
C ILE A 249 19.75 15.35 -14.03
N ASP A 250 19.73 15.04 -12.75
CA ASP A 250 19.74 16.04 -11.70
C ASP A 250 21.18 16.53 -11.51
N PRO A 251 21.45 17.84 -11.61
CA PRO A 251 22.81 18.40 -11.68
C PRO A 251 23.73 17.98 -10.53
N ASP A 252 23.18 17.91 -9.32
CA ASP A 252 23.90 17.51 -8.10
C ASP A 252 23.72 16.03 -7.74
N GLY A 253 23.11 15.27 -8.65
CA GLY A 253 22.78 13.87 -8.44
C GLY A 253 23.97 12.93 -8.63
N PRO A 254 23.85 11.68 -8.16
CA PRO A 254 24.87 10.64 -8.34
C PRO A 254 25.23 10.39 -9.80
N SER A 255 24.25 10.37 -10.68
CA SER A 255 24.47 10.17 -12.13
C SER A 255 25.29 11.31 -12.75
N ALA A 256 25.03 12.56 -12.38
CA ALA A 256 25.81 13.72 -12.84
C ALA A 256 27.26 13.61 -12.38
N ARG A 257 27.48 13.34 -11.10
CA ARG A 257 28.84 13.15 -10.55
C ARG A 257 29.62 12.02 -11.21
N ALA A 258 28.93 10.98 -11.64
CA ALA A 258 29.51 9.85 -12.34
C ALA A 258 29.74 10.13 -13.85
N GLY A 259 29.24 11.23 -14.40
CA GLY A 259 29.38 11.56 -15.81
C GLY A 259 28.36 10.90 -16.75
N MET A 260 27.17 10.52 -16.22
CA MET A 260 26.04 10.10 -17.04
C MET A 260 25.50 11.28 -17.86
N LEU A 261 25.01 11.03 -19.07
CA LEU A 261 24.50 12.06 -19.97
C LEU A 261 23.04 11.75 -20.36
N VAL A 262 22.28 12.80 -20.62
CA VAL A 262 20.96 12.65 -21.28
C VAL A 262 21.19 12.03 -22.66
N GLY A 263 20.39 11.01 -22.99
CA GLY A 263 20.56 10.21 -24.21
C GLY A 263 21.34 8.91 -24.01
N ASP A 264 21.95 8.70 -22.85
CA ASP A 264 22.52 7.38 -22.50
C ASP A 264 21.40 6.33 -22.41
N ILE A 265 21.70 5.11 -22.80
CA ILE A 265 20.80 3.98 -22.66
C ILE A 265 21.40 3.01 -21.63
N VAL A 266 20.76 2.87 -20.48
CA VAL A 266 21.17 1.90 -19.44
C VAL A 266 20.76 0.51 -19.90
N THR A 267 21.73 -0.37 -20.08
CA THR A 267 21.53 -1.75 -20.58
C THR A 267 21.86 -2.82 -19.56
N ALA A 268 22.66 -2.48 -18.53
CA ALA A 268 23.02 -3.44 -17.48
C ALA A 268 23.25 -2.74 -16.13
N TRP A 269 23.05 -3.48 -15.05
CA TRP A 269 23.32 -3.12 -13.66
C TRP A 269 24.12 -4.22 -13.00
N ASN A 270 25.36 -3.95 -12.61
CA ASN A 270 26.30 -4.95 -12.09
C ASN A 270 26.35 -6.21 -12.98
N GLY A 271 26.44 -6.02 -14.29
CA GLY A 271 26.48 -7.08 -15.29
C GLY A 271 25.15 -7.79 -15.60
N LYS A 272 24.07 -7.50 -14.86
CA LYS A 272 22.73 -8.05 -15.13
C LYS A 272 21.98 -7.17 -16.14
N PRO A 273 21.40 -7.74 -17.21
CA PRO A 273 20.65 -6.96 -18.20
C PRO A 273 19.49 -6.17 -17.58
N ILE A 274 19.28 -4.94 -18.07
CA ILE A 274 18.17 -4.07 -17.73
C ILE A 274 17.40 -3.75 -19.01
N GLU A 275 16.10 -4.04 -19.01
CA GLU A 275 15.21 -3.77 -20.14
C GLU A 275 14.11 -2.77 -19.78
N ARG A 276 13.80 -2.61 -18.49
CA ARG A 276 12.63 -1.85 -18.03
C ARG A 276 12.96 -0.94 -16.86
N VAL A 277 12.37 0.23 -16.82
CA VAL A 277 12.52 1.20 -15.71
C VAL A 277 12.22 0.57 -14.35
N ARG A 278 11.20 -0.27 -14.26
CA ARG A 278 10.83 -0.95 -13.00
C ARG A 278 11.95 -1.85 -12.44
N GLU A 279 12.85 -2.35 -13.27
CA GLU A 279 13.98 -3.16 -12.83
C GLU A 279 15.01 -2.28 -12.11
N VAL A 280 15.29 -1.10 -12.66
CA VAL A 280 16.13 -0.10 -11.99
C VAL A 280 15.51 0.35 -10.67
N MET A 281 14.19 0.63 -10.68
CA MET A 281 13.47 1.05 -9.46
C MET A 281 13.52 0.00 -8.34
N ARG A 282 13.52 -1.29 -8.67
CA ARG A 282 13.71 -2.37 -7.68
C ARG A 282 15.12 -2.39 -7.08
N LEU A 283 16.14 -2.14 -7.92
CA LEU A 283 17.54 -2.13 -7.50
C LEU A 283 17.92 -0.90 -6.67
N LEU A 284 17.05 0.13 -6.67
CA LEU A 284 17.19 1.33 -5.84
C LEU A 284 16.43 1.19 -4.50
N GLY A 285 16.50 0.02 -3.86
CA GLY A 285 16.00 -0.20 -2.51
C GLY A 285 16.82 0.54 -1.44
N PRO A 286 16.36 0.54 -0.16
CA PRO A 286 17.09 1.19 0.94
C PRO A 286 18.53 0.67 1.11
N GLU A 287 18.73 -0.62 0.84
CA GLU A 287 20.01 -1.32 0.92
C GLU A 287 21.03 -0.87 -0.15
N SER A 288 20.56 -0.20 -1.21
CA SER A 288 21.45 0.30 -2.27
C SER A 288 22.12 1.64 -1.91
N ILE A 289 21.65 2.36 -0.89
CA ILE A 289 22.20 3.66 -0.49
C ILE A 289 23.68 3.50 -0.12
N GLY A 290 24.54 4.34 -0.72
CA GLY A 290 26.00 4.30 -0.51
C GLY A 290 26.71 3.17 -1.25
N SER A 291 25.98 2.22 -1.87
CA SER A 291 26.62 1.18 -2.67
C SER A 291 27.15 1.72 -3.99
N THR A 292 28.26 1.14 -4.45
CA THR A 292 28.82 1.43 -5.78
C THR A 292 28.28 0.41 -6.77
N VAL A 293 27.75 0.88 -7.91
CA VAL A 293 27.19 0.04 -8.96
C VAL A 293 27.90 0.30 -10.29
N ASP A 294 28.13 -0.77 -11.05
CA ASP A 294 28.65 -0.69 -12.41
C ASP A 294 27.46 -0.75 -13.39
N LEU A 295 27.23 0.37 -14.10
CA LEU A 295 26.19 0.49 -15.12
C LEU A 295 26.80 0.23 -16.51
N GLY A 296 26.22 -0.71 -17.25
CA GLY A 296 26.46 -0.82 -18.69
C GLY A 296 25.57 0.18 -19.42
N LEU A 297 26.17 0.96 -20.30
CA LEU A 297 25.49 2.01 -21.07
C LEU A 297 25.78 1.85 -22.57
N ILE A 298 24.88 2.39 -23.38
CA ILE A 298 25.14 2.73 -24.78
C ILE A 298 25.09 4.25 -24.90
N ARG A 299 26.17 4.84 -25.40
CA ARG A 299 26.34 6.27 -25.63
C ARG A 299 26.77 6.51 -27.07
N GLY A 300 25.97 7.24 -27.84
CA GLY A 300 26.28 7.48 -29.26
C GLY A 300 26.50 6.20 -30.09
N GLY A 301 25.81 5.11 -29.73
CA GLY A 301 25.93 3.80 -30.38
C GLY A 301 27.09 2.92 -29.87
N ALA A 302 27.98 3.44 -29.03
CA ALA A 302 29.09 2.68 -28.45
C ALA A 302 28.78 2.18 -27.02
N SER A 303 29.17 0.93 -26.72
CA SER A 303 29.08 0.41 -25.36
C SER A 303 30.11 1.07 -24.44
N THR A 304 29.70 1.49 -23.28
CA THR A 304 30.55 2.06 -22.23
C THR A 304 30.10 1.58 -20.86
N ALA A 305 30.96 1.68 -19.86
CA ALA A 305 30.63 1.38 -18.47
C ALA A 305 30.79 2.64 -17.63
N LEU A 306 29.92 2.79 -16.64
CA LEU A 306 29.92 3.92 -15.74
C LEU A 306 29.77 3.42 -14.30
N ARG A 307 30.66 3.86 -13.42
CA ARG A 307 30.58 3.54 -12.00
C ARG A 307 29.87 4.65 -11.26
N VAL A 308 28.76 4.31 -10.55
CA VAL A 308 27.91 5.24 -9.85
C VAL A 308 27.81 4.85 -8.38
N VAL A 309 28.02 5.79 -7.46
CA VAL A 309 27.70 5.61 -6.05
C VAL A 309 26.26 6.04 -5.85
N ILE A 310 25.42 5.11 -5.45
CA ILE A 310 23.98 5.38 -5.24
C ILE A 310 23.81 6.32 -4.05
N GLY A 311 23.15 7.43 -4.28
CA GLY A 311 22.81 8.39 -3.24
C GLY A 311 21.55 8.00 -2.48
N GLU A 312 21.21 8.83 -1.50
CA GLU A 312 19.92 8.81 -0.85
C GLU A 312 18.98 9.78 -1.57
N ARG A 313 17.72 9.40 -1.75
CA ARG A 313 16.74 10.25 -2.42
C ARG A 313 16.51 11.49 -1.56
N PRO A 314 16.66 12.74 -2.11
CA PRO A 314 16.32 13.95 -1.38
C PRO A 314 14.86 13.89 -0.91
N VAL A 315 14.61 14.36 0.31
CA VAL A 315 13.26 14.62 0.81
C VAL A 315 12.76 15.85 0.02
N ALA A 316 11.63 15.72 -0.68
CA ALA A 316 11.03 16.79 -1.47
C ALA A 316 10.34 17.81 -0.57
#